data_faa2bec7de2ed1e5c43de9c12eef04c1
#
_entry.id   faa2bec7de2ed1e5c43de9c12eef04c1
#
_cell.length_a   1.000
_cell.length_b   1.000
_cell.length_c   1.000
_cell.angle_alpha   90.00
_cell.angle_beta   90.00
_cell.angle_gamma   90.00
#
_symmetry.space_group_name_H-M   'P 1'
#
loop_
_entity.id
_entity.type
_entity.pdbx_description
1 polymer ?
#
loop_
_entity_poly.entity_id
_entity_poly.type
_entity_poly.pdbx_seq_one_letter_code
_entity_poly.pdbx_strand_id
1 'polypeptide(L)'
;MALKGNLRDFSVTQLLNLINLAHKTGTLTVEGPDSIAWVSFREGKLIYAQMGNQDGTLTGILTRAERITAKQAEVIKSHATDRSDKELGLLLINAGYLTQQDILASIRQHILDIVYMLFTWIEGLFRFDADVLPPDDAITIRIELENIIMEGSRRMEEFELLKEEIPTLDMAMKFVDRPGANIRDVQMTVEEWKVVSYINPKNTIRQIAKANKMNDLEIRRVVYALVQAGLVEIIRPEGMPLPPKVKPLPPVDQAKQSSLVNRLIDRIRSL
;
A
#
# COMPACT_ATOMS: atom_id res chain seq x y z
N MET A 1 18.81 4.68 23.72
CA MET A 1 18.79 5.91 22.90
C MET A 1 17.64 5.83 21.94
N ALA A 2 16.76 6.84 21.92
CA ALA A 2 15.69 6.92 20.92
C ALA A 2 16.28 7.47 19.61
N LEU A 3 16.14 6.74 18.52
CA LEU A 3 16.45 7.23 17.18
C LEU A 3 15.26 8.09 16.73
N LYS A 4 15.50 9.36 16.41
CA LYS A 4 14.46 10.30 15.94
C LYS A 4 14.99 11.18 14.82
N GLY A 5 14.11 11.59 13.92
CA GLY A 5 14.47 12.43 12.79
C GLY A 5 13.28 12.76 11.89
N ASN A 6 13.58 13.16 10.66
CA ASN A 6 12.60 13.50 9.63
C ASN A 6 12.74 12.54 8.44
N LEU A 7 11.61 12.15 7.83
CA LEU A 7 11.59 11.27 6.65
C LEU A 7 12.25 11.91 5.43
N ARG A 8 12.37 13.23 5.36
CA ARG A 8 13.13 13.93 4.30
C ARG A 8 14.62 13.59 4.33
N ASP A 9 15.17 13.39 5.54
CA ASP A 9 16.59 13.12 5.75
C ASP A 9 16.87 11.61 5.78
N PHE A 10 15.89 10.83 6.21
CA PHE A 10 16.02 9.40 6.40
C PHE A 10 14.74 8.66 6.00
N SER A 11 14.74 8.08 4.81
CA SER A 11 13.55 7.45 4.23
C SER A 11 13.07 6.21 5.02
N VAL A 12 11.80 5.84 4.84
CA VAL A 12 11.23 4.61 5.42
C VAL A 12 12.04 3.37 5.03
N THR A 13 12.49 3.28 3.78
CA THR A 13 13.39 2.19 3.30
C THR A 13 14.66 2.10 4.14
N GLN A 14 15.31 3.23 4.40
CA GLN A 14 16.54 3.28 5.20
C GLN A 14 16.28 2.90 6.66
N LEU A 15 15.16 3.36 7.24
CA LEU A 15 14.75 3.01 8.60
C LEU A 15 14.52 1.50 8.75
N LEU A 16 13.76 0.89 7.84
CA LEU A 16 13.48 -0.55 7.87
C LEU A 16 14.76 -1.38 7.67
N ASN A 17 15.66 -0.95 6.76
CA ASN A 17 16.96 -1.59 6.59
C ASN A 17 17.81 -1.51 7.87
N LEU A 18 17.86 -0.35 8.53
CA LEU A 18 18.61 -0.20 9.79
C LEU A 18 18.05 -1.10 10.89
N ILE A 19 16.73 -1.16 11.04
CA ILE A 19 16.05 -2.01 12.03
C ILE A 19 16.32 -3.48 11.76
N ASN A 20 16.26 -3.91 10.49
CA ASN A 20 16.51 -5.28 10.05
C ASN A 20 17.98 -5.68 10.33
N LEU A 21 18.94 -4.92 9.80
CA LEU A 21 20.37 -5.22 9.93
C LEU A 21 20.87 -5.19 11.38
N ALA A 22 20.33 -4.30 12.20
CA ALA A 22 20.68 -4.18 13.61
C ALA A 22 19.84 -5.07 14.54
N HIS A 23 18.96 -5.93 13.97
CA HIS A 23 18.07 -6.83 14.73
C HIS A 23 17.33 -6.13 15.87
N LYS A 24 16.82 -4.91 15.62
CA LYS A 24 16.22 -4.10 16.66
C LYS A 24 14.87 -4.63 17.11
N THR A 25 14.61 -4.53 18.42
CA THR A 25 13.31 -4.72 19.05
C THR A 25 12.80 -3.36 19.53
N GLY A 26 11.53 -3.02 19.23
CA GLY A 26 10.93 -1.75 19.62
C GLY A 26 9.84 -1.30 18.65
N THR A 27 9.34 -0.09 18.84
CA THR A 27 8.28 0.50 18.03
C THR A 27 8.77 1.77 17.34
N LEU A 28 8.59 1.82 16.03
CA LEU A 28 8.76 2.98 15.18
C LEU A 28 7.43 3.74 15.13
N THR A 29 7.40 4.96 15.61
CA THR A 29 6.30 5.89 15.44
C THR A 29 6.65 6.83 14.29
N VAL A 30 5.73 7.00 13.33
CA VAL A 30 5.87 7.93 12.21
C VAL A 30 4.67 8.86 12.19
N GLU A 31 4.94 10.15 12.34
CA GLU A 31 3.94 11.22 12.25
C GLU A 31 3.98 11.77 10.82
N GLY A 32 3.05 11.31 10.00
CA GLY A 32 2.89 11.75 8.60
C GLY A 32 1.89 12.90 8.45
N PRO A 33 1.61 13.32 7.21
CA PRO A 33 0.77 14.49 6.95
C PRO A 33 -0.68 14.31 7.42
N ASP A 34 -1.23 13.10 7.31
CA ASP A 34 -2.66 12.85 7.57
C ASP A 34 -2.92 11.94 8.77
N SER A 35 -1.91 11.28 9.29
CA SER A 35 -2.07 10.28 10.35
C SER A 35 -0.74 9.94 11.04
N ILE A 36 -0.86 9.25 12.18
CA ILE A 36 0.27 8.65 12.88
C ILE A 36 0.24 7.15 12.66
N ALA A 37 1.39 6.55 12.38
CA ALA A 37 1.56 5.11 12.29
C ALA A 37 2.52 4.61 13.37
N TRP A 38 2.18 3.46 13.94
CA TRP A 38 3.02 2.70 14.87
C TRP A 38 3.37 1.37 14.24
N VAL A 39 4.66 1.08 14.14
CA VAL A 39 5.17 -0.16 13.54
C VAL A 39 6.12 -0.81 14.52
N SER A 40 5.78 -2.01 14.98
CA SER A 40 6.55 -2.69 16.02
C SER A 40 7.36 -3.85 15.45
N PHE A 41 8.55 -4.00 15.99
CA PHE A 41 9.54 -4.97 15.55
C PHE A 41 10.05 -5.80 16.72
N ARG A 42 10.39 -7.06 16.43
CA ARG A 42 11.09 -7.94 17.38
C ARG A 42 12.22 -8.64 16.64
N GLU A 43 13.46 -8.45 17.12
CA GLU A 43 14.65 -9.04 16.53
C GLU A 43 14.78 -8.72 15.02
N GLY A 44 14.49 -7.46 14.64
CA GLY A 44 14.53 -7.01 13.25
C GLY A 44 13.32 -7.40 12.39
N LYS A 45 12.40 -8.23 12.88
CA LYS A 45 11.21 -8.68 12.14
C LYS A 45 10.00 -7.82 12.48
N LEU A 46 9.20 -7.50 11.49
CA LEU A 46 7.93 -6.81 11.66
C LEU A 46 6.95 -7.72 12.39
N ILE A 47 6.33 -7.23 13.48
CA ILE A 47 5.38 -8.02 14.26
C ILE A 47 3.98 -7.40 14.35
N TYR A 48 3.87 -6.08 14.19
CA TYR A 48 2.61 -5.35 14.36
C TYR A 48 2.66 -4.01 13.65
N ALA A 49 1.54 -3.54 13.13
CA ALA A 49 1.38 -2.17 12.67
C ALA A 49 -0.04 -1.66 12.95
N GLN A 50 -0.14 -0.38 13.26
CA GLN A 50 -1.41 0.33 13.48
C GLN A 50 -1.32 1.74 12.92
N MET A 51 -2.46 2.28 12.48
CA MET A 51 -2.59 3.65 11.99
C MET A 51 -3.70 4.38 12.76
N GLY A 52 -3.44 5.60 13.20
CA GLY A 52 -4.33 6.35 14.11
C GLY A 52 -5.71 6.67 13.55
N ASN A 53 -5.85 6.72 12.22
CA ASN A 53 -7.12 6.98 11.54
C ASN A 53 -7.89 5.71 11.14
N GLN A 54 -7.44 4.53 11.58
CA GLN A 54 -8.05 3.24 11.25
C GLN A 54 -8.43 2.46 12.51
N ASP A 55 -9.56 1.74 12.43
CA ASP A 55 -9.91 0.77 13.47
C ASP A 55 -8.95 -0.43 13.40
N GLY A 56 -8.01 -0.49 14.32
CA GLY A 56 -7.00 -1.54 14.45
C GLY A 56 -7.47 -2.76 15.23
N THR A 57 -8.72 -2.79 15.71
CA THR A 57 -9.27 -3.98 16.37
C THR A 57 -9.45 -5.14 15.40
N LEU A 58 -9.46 -6.38 15.92
CA LEU A 58 -9.67 -7.56 15.08
C LEU A 58 -10.97 -7.47 14.27
N THR A 59 -12.05 -6.96 14.85
CA THR A 59 -13.32 -6.74 14.13
C THR A 59 -13.18 -5.72 12.99
N GLY A 60 -12.44 -4.63 13.21
CA GLY A 60 -12.16 -3.62 12.20
C GLY A 60 -11.35 -4.19 11.05
N ILE A 61 -10.29 -4.97 11.37
CA ILE A 61 -9.45 -5.65 10.39
C ILE A 61 -10.25 -6.66 9.55
N LEU A 62 -11.04 -7.51 10.19
CA LEU A 62 -11.85 -8.53 9.52
C LEU A 62 -12.95 -7.93 8.64
N THR A 63 -13.55 -6.81 9.08
CA THR A 63 -14.55 -6.08 8.27
C THR A 63 -13.91 -5.47 7.03
N ARG A 64 -12.72 -4.89 7.14
CA ARG A 64 -11.97 -4.34 6.01
C ARG A 64 -11.53 -5.41 5.03
N ALA A 65 -11.14 -6.58 5.54
CA ALA A 65 -10.80 -7.77 4.76
C ALA A 65 -12.03 -8.49 4.17
N GLU A 66 -13.25 -7.94 4.36
CA GLU A 66 -14.52 -8.50 3.89
C GLU A 66 -14.79 -9.94 4.39
N ARG A 67 -14.16 -10.33 5.52
CA ARG A 67 -14.39 -11.63 6.17
C ARG A 67 -15.65 -11.65 7.01
N ILE A 68 -16.04 -10.49 7.54
CA ILE A 68 -17.29 -10.27 8.23
C ILE A 68 -17.97 -9.00 7.72
N THR A 69 -19.28 -8.97 7.76
CA THR A 69 -20.06 -7.78 7.40
C THR A 69 -20.07 -6.76 8.55
N ALA A 70 -20.37 -5.49 8.27
CA ALA A 70 -20.49 -4.45 9.29
C ALA A 70 -21.52 -4.81 10.38
N LYS A 71 -22.65 -5.42 9.99
CA LYS A 71 -23.67 -5.90 10.95
C LYS A 71 -23.16 -6.98 11.86
N GLN A 72 -22.40 -7.95 11.32
CA GLN A 72 -21.76 -8.99 12.13
C GLN A 72 -20.73 -8.39 13.10
N ALA A 73 -19.94 -7.40 12.63
CA ALA A 73 -18.98 -6.70 13.47
C ALA A 73 -19.64 -6.00 14.68
N GLU A 74 -20.81 -5.35 14.47
CA GLU A 74 -21.58 -4.72 15.54
C GLU A 74 -22.08 -5.74 16.57
N VAL A 75 -22.63 -6.85 16.08
CA VAL A 75 -23.09 -7.95 16.97
C VAL A 75 -21.92 -8.53 17.76
N ILE A 76 -20.78 -8.76 17.11
CA ILE A 76 -19.57 -9.27 17.78
C ILE A 76 -19.10 -8.28 18.86
N LYS A 77 -19.00 -6.98 18.52
CA LYS A 77 -18.60 -5.93 19.48
C LYS A 77 -19.53 -5.86 20.68
N SER A 78 -20.84 -5.96 20.47
CA SER A 78 -21.82 -5.91 21.57
C SER A 78 -21.74 -7.11 22.54
N HIS A 79 -21.33 -8.29 22.04
CA HIS A 79 -21.19 -9.52 22.85
C HIS A 79 -19.77 -9.74 23.39
N ALA A 80 -18.81 -8.97 22.96
CA ALA A 80 -17.40 -9.14 23.30
C ALA A 80 -16.75 -7.86 23.86
N THR A 81 -17.53 -7.00 24.51
CA THR A 81 -17.12 -5.66 24.98
C THR A 81 -15.88 -5.68 25.89
N ASP A 82 -15.68 -6.76 26.66
CA ASP A 82 -14.57 -6.89 27.60
C ASP A 82 -13.52 -7.93 27.17
N ARG A 83 -13.53 -8.35 25.91
CA ARG A 83 -12.60 -9.37 25.41
C ARG A 83 -11.47 -8.78 24.60
N SER A 84 -10.28 -9.35 24.79
CA SER A 84 -9.12 -9.04 23.96
C SER A 84 -9.29 -9.56 22.52
N ASP A 85 -8.55 -8.99 21.57
CA ASP A 85 -8.54 -9.47 20.18
C ASP A 85 -8.13 -10.95 20.07
N LYS A 86 -7.24 -11.42 20.95
CA LYS A 86 -6.85 -12.84 21.01
C LYS A 86 -8.01 -13.75 21.43
N GLU A 87 -8.73 -13.37 22.47
CA GLU A 87 -9.90 -14.13 22.97
C GLU A 87 -11.02 -14.12 21.93
N LEU A 88 -11.25 -12.97 21.28
CA LEU A 88 -12.22 -12.85 20.20
C LEU A 88 -11.85 -13.74 19.01
N GLY A 89 -10.58 -13.76 18.62
CA GLY A 89 -10.08 -14.62 17.55
C GLY A 89 -10.33 -16.09 17.85
N LEU A 90 -10.03 -16.55 19.07
CA LEU A 90 -10.30 -17.92 19.52
C LEU A 90 -11.79 -18.25 19.51
N LEU A 91 -12.64 -17.31 19.93
CA LEU A 91 -14.10 -17.48 19.94
C LEU A 91 -14.62 -17.66 18.51
N LEU A 92 -14.17 -16.85 17.55
CA LEU A 92 -14.58 -16.96 16.13
C LEU A 92 -14.14 -18.28 15.51
N ILE A 93 -12.95 -18.78 15.86
CA ILE A 93 -12.44 -20.08 15.41
C ILE A 93 -13.29 -21.23 16.02
N ASN A 94 -13.49 -21.22 17.34
CA ASN A 94 -14.24 -22.27 18.05
C ASN A 94 -15.70 -22.32 17.61
N ALA A 95 -16.29 -21.19 17.25
CA ALA A 95 -17.65 -21.11 16.73
C ALA A 95 -17.75 -21.49 15.23
N GLY A 96 -16.63 -21.80 14.58
CA GLY A 96 -16.59 -22.19 13.17
C GLY A 96 -16.88 -21.06 12.16
N TYR A 97 -16.83 -19.79 12.60
CA TYR A 97 -17.06 -18.64 11.70
C TYR A 97 -15.86 -18.38 10.80
N LEU A 98 -14.63 -18.52 11.33
CA LEU A 98 -13.38 -18.27 10.61
C LEU A 98 -12.34 -19.31 10.99
N THR A 99 -11.42 -19.59 10.08
CA THR A 99 -10.24 -20.38 10.39
C THR A 99 -9.13 -19.51 10.99
N GLN A 100 -8.20 -20.11 11.71
CA GLN A 100 -6.99 -19.43 12.17
C GLN A 100 -6.24 -18.80 10.99
N GLN A 101 -6.18 -19.50 9.86
CA GLN A 101 -5.52 -19.02 8.64
C GLN A 101 -6.18 -17.77 8.08
N ASP A 102 -7.52 -17.67 8.09
CA ASP A 102 -8.25 -16.48 7.63
C ASP A 102 -7.93 -15.27 8.50
N ILE A 103 -7.89 -15.45 9.81
CA ILE A 103 -7.58 -14.37 10.77
C ILE A 103 -6.14 -13.89 10.56
N LEU A 104 -5.16 -14.82 10.54
CA LEU A 104 -3.75 -14.46 10.37
C LEU A 104 -3.47 -13.83 9.00
N ALA A 105 -4.12 -14.30 7.94
CA ALA A 105 -4.00 -13.71 6.60
C ALA A 105 -4.55 -12.28 6.57
N SER A 106 -5.69 -12.03 7.23
CA SER A 106 -6.29 -10.69 7.30
C SER A 106 -5.42 -9.71 8.10
N ILE A 107 -4.87 -10.16 9.23
CA ILE A 107 -3.94 -9.35 10.05
C ILE A 107 -2.65 -9.07 9.26
N ARG A 108 -2.09 -10.09 8.60
CA ARG A 108 -0.90 -9.93 7.76
C ARG A 108 -1.12 -8.89 6.68
N GLN A 109 -2.23 -8.96 5.97
CA GLN A 109 -2.55 -8.00 4.91
C GLN A 109 -2.70 -6.59 5.48
N HIS A 110 -3.41 -6.44 6.59
CA HIS A 110 -3.57 -5.14 7.26
C HIS A 110 -2.22 -4.51 7.66
N ILE A 111 -1.32 -5.30 8.25
CA ILE A 111 0.03 -4.84 8.63
C ILE A 111 0.82 -4.41 7.39
N LEU A 112 0.77 -5.21 6.31
CA LEU A 112 1.48 -4.90 5.06
C LEU A 112 0.93 -3.64 4.40
N ASP A 113 -0.39 -3.44 4.38
CA ASP A 113 -1.03 -2.26 3.80
C ASP A 113 -0.56 -0.97 4.51
N ILE A 114 -0.49 -1.00 5.85
CA ILE A 114 0.04 0.12 6.64
C ILE A 114 1.50 0.39 6.29
N VAL A 115 2.33 -0.65 6.27
CA VAL A 115 3.77 -0.48 6.01
C VAL A 115 4.00 0.00 4.57
N TYR A 116 3.29 -0.54 3.57
CA TYR A 116 3.43 -0.07 2.19
C TYR A 116 2.93 1.37 2.00
N MET A 117 1.93 1.81 2.76
CA MET A 117 1.52 3.22 2.77
C MET A 117 2.65 4.12 3.27
N LEU A 118 3.42 3.70 4.28
CA LEU A 118 4.54 4.48 4.79
C LEU A 118 5.63 4.75 3.74
N PHE A 119 5.83 3.85 2.77
CA PHE A 119 6.78 4.09 1.68
C PHE A 119 6.39 5.30 0.81
N THR A 120 5.12 5.69 0.77
CA THR A 120 4.67 6.87 0.05
C THR A 120 4.84 8.18 0.84
N TRP A 121 5.21 8.10 2.12
CA TRP A 121 5.44 9.28 2.96
C TRP A 121 6.86 9.81 2.76
N ILE A 122 6.98 10.95 2.10
CA ILE A 122 8.26 11.62 1.80
C ILE A 122 8.64 12.64 2.87
N GLU A 123 7.70 12.99 3.77
CA GLU A 123 7.91 13.91 4.89
C GLU A 123 7.14 13.44 6.11
N GLY A 124 7.64 13.81 7.28
CA GLY A 124 7.08 13.43 8.57
C GLY A 124 8.16 13.24 9.61
N LEU A 125 7.77 13.27 10.87
CA LEU A 125 8.69 13.00 11.98
C LEU A 125 8.65 11.52 12.33
N PHE A 126 9.79 10.94 12.62
CA PHE A 126 9.85 9.58 13.12
C PHE A 126 10.58 9.50 14.46
N ARG A 127 10.19 8.52 15.25
CA ARG A 127 10.85 8.13 16.50
C ARG A 127 10.83 6.62 16.64
N PHE A 128 11.97 6.03 16.95
CA PHE A 128 12.06 4.63 17.31
C PHE A 128 12.34 4.49 18.82
N ASP A 129 11.42 3.87 19.51
CA ASP A 129 11.49 3.61 20.95
C ASP A 129 11.89 2.15 21.13
N ALA A 130 13.13 1.93 21.62
CA ALA A 130 13.66 0.60 21.87
C ALA A 130 12.87 -0.10 23.00
N ASP A 131 12.66 -1.41 22.83
CA ASP A 131 12.01 -2.32 23.78
C ASP A 131 10.52 -2.00 24.07
N VAL A 132 9.94 -1.02 23.36
CA VAL A 132 8.50 -0.76 23.38
C VAL A 132 7.82 -1.73 22.42
N LEU A 133 6.95 -2.58 22.93
CA LEU A 133 6.20 -3.58 22.18
C LEU A 133 4.72 -3.18 22.06
N PRO A 134 3.96 -3.80 21.13
CA PRO A 134 2.51 -3.60 21.05
C PRO A 134 1.83 -4.10 22.32
N PRO A 135 0.55 -3.70 22.58
CA PRO A 135 -0.22 -4.20 23.71
C PRO A 135 -0.25 -5.72 23.76
N ASP A 136 -0.27 -6.29 24.97
CA ASP A 136 -0.22 -7.75 25.18
C ASP A 136 -1.42 -8.50 24.60
N ASP A 137 -2.54 -7.83 24.47
CA ASP A 137 -3.78 -8.32 23.87
C ASP A 137 -3.78 -8.32 22.34
N ALA A 138 -2.89 -7.58 21.71
CA ALA A 138 -2.76 -7.51 20.25
C ALA A 138 -2.29 -8.86 19.67
N ILE A 139 -2.85 -9.23 18.53
CA ILE A 139 -2.39 -10.38 17.76
C ILE A 139 -1.19 -9.97 16.94
N THR A 140 -0.04 -10.57 17.22
CA THR A 140 1.22 -10.30 16.50
C THR A 140 1.57 -11.45 15.59
N ILE A 141 2.20 -11.11 14.44
CA ILE A 141 2.73 -12.08 13.48
C ILE A 141 4.18 -11.70 13.14
N ARG A 142 5.00 -12.69 12.77
CA ARG A 142 6.39 -12.40 12.34
C ARG A 142 6.46 -12.33 10.83
N ILE A 143 6.96 -11.20 10.30
CA ILE A 143 7.14 -10.97 8.86
C ILE A 143 8.57 -10.50 8.63
N GLU A 144 9.27 -11.13 7.72
CA GLU A 144 10.63 -10.76 7.30
C GLU A 144 10.60 -9.43 6.54
N LEU A 145 11.55 -8.54 6.83
CA LEU A 145 11.59 -7.20 6.25
C LEU A 145 12.15 -7.14 4.83
N GLU A 146 12.98 -8.10 4.43
CA GLU A 146 13.66 -8.08 3.14
C GLU A 146 12.67 -7.96 1.97
N ASN A 147 11.66 -8.83 1.96
CA ASN A 147 10.64 -8.83 0.91
C ASN A 147 9.76 -7.57 0.96
N ILE A 148 9.49 -7.06 2.16
CA ILE A 148 8.72 -5.82 2.35
C ILE A 148 9.49 -4.63 1.79
N ILE A 149 10.79 -4.54 2.08
CA ILE A 149 11.66 -3.47 1.60
C ILE A 149 11.76 -3.49 0.08
N MET A 150 11.97 -4.65 -0.52
CA MET A 150 12.03 -4.80 -1.98
C MET A 150 10.70 -4.39 -2.64
N GLU A 151 9.59 -4.93 -2.17
CA GLU A 151 8.27 -4.64 -2.73
C GLU A 151 7.87 -3.18 -2.47
N GLY A 152 8.16 -2.64 -1.27
CA GLY A 152 7.89 -1.26 -0.93
C GLY A 152 8.66 -0.27 -1.81
N SER A 153 9.94 -0.54 -2.07
CA SER A 153 10.76 0.27 -2.97
C SER A 153 10.21 0.23 -4.40
N ARG A 154 9.82 -0.95 -4.89
CA ARG A 154 9.21 -1.10 -6.22
C ARG A 154 7.88 -0.32 -6.34
N ARG A 155 7.02 -0.38 -5.30
CA ARG A 155 5.76 0.39 -5.27
C ARG A 155 6.01 1.89 -5.21
N MET A 156 7.05 2.34 -4.52
CA MET A 156 7.44 3.75 -4.48
C MET A 156 7.90 4.24 -5.85
N GLU A 157 8.77 3.50 -6.55
CA GLU A 157 9.18 3.83 -7.91
C GLU A 157 7.99 3.90 -8.88
N GLU A 158 7.09 2.93 -8.82
CA GLU A 158 5.85 2.93 -9.60
C GLU A 158 4.98 4.15 -9.26
N PHE A 159 4.85 4.49 -7.97
CA PHE A 159 4.06 5.63 -7.54
C PHE A 159 4.61 6.96 -8.06
N GLU A 160 5.92 7.15 -8.03
CA GLU A 160 6.56 8.36 -8.58
C GLU A 160 6.33 8.48 -10.09
N LEU A 161 6.48 7.39 -10.85
CA LEU A 161 6.18 7.38 -12.29
C LEU A 161 4.71 7.73 -12.58
N LEU A 162 3.78 7.12 -11.83
CA LEU A 162 2.35 7.41 -11.99
C LEU A 162 1.99 8.83 -11.57
N LYS A 163 2.72 9.41 -10.61
CA LYS A 163 2.51 10.78 -10.15
C LYS A 163 2.98 11.81 -11.16
N GLU A 164 4.00 11.50 -11.96
CA GLU A 164 4.42 12.37 -13.07
C GLU A 164 3.31 12.48 -14.12
N GLU A 165 2.64 11.39 -14.45
CA GLU A 165 1.53 11.36 -15.43
C GLU A 165 0.22 11.92 -14.87
N ILE A 166 -0.08 11.62 -13.62
CA ILE A 166 -1.30 12.01 -12.90
C ILE A 166 -0.88 12.76 -11.63
N PRO A 167 -0.47 14.04 -11.71
CA PRO A 167 0.10 14.78 -10.57
C PRO A 167 -0.85 14.94 -9.39
N THR A 168 -2.16 15.04 -9.63
CA THR A 168 -3.17 15.16 -8.57
C THR A 168 -4.38 14.31 -8.86
N LEU A 169 -5.03 13.82 -7.80
CA LEU A 169 -6.30 13.10 -7.90
C LEU A 169 -7.53 14.04 -8.05
N ASP A 170 -7.31 15.36 -8.01
CA ASP A 170 -8.39 16.33 -8.20
C ASP A 170 -8.71 16.60 -9.68
N MET A 171 -8.02 15.92 -10.57
CA MET A 171 -8.37 15.84 -11.98
C MET A 171 -9.62 14.98 -12.21
N ALA A 172 -10.33 15.25 -13.30
CA ALA A 172 -11.45 14.44 -13.77
C ALA A 172 -11.07 13.63 -15.00
N MET A 173 -11.92 12.68 -15.36
CA MET A 173 -11.76 11.87 -16.58
C MET A 173 -13.01 11.95 -17.45
N LYS A 174 -12.81 11.88 -18.76
CA LYS A 174 -13.89 11.66 -19.74
C LYS A 174 -13.51 10.55 -20.70
N PHE A 175 -14.51 9.91 -21.29
CA PHE A 175 -14.28 9.00 -22.40
C PHE A 175 -13.81 9.76 -23.63
N VAL A 176 -12.93 9.14 -24.41
CA VAL A 176 -12.50 9.66 -25.71
C VAL A 176 -13.67 9.53 -26.69
N ASP A 177 -13.98 10.61 -27.44
CA ASP A 177 -15.12 10.62 -28.36
C ASP A 177 -15.01 9.59 -29.49
N ARG A 178 -13.78 9.21 -29.87
CA ARG A 178 -13.46 8.14 -30.82
C ARG A 178 -12.35 7.28 -30.26
N PRO A 179 -12.66 6.31 -29.40
CA PRO A 179 -11.63 5.43 -28.84
C PRO A 179 -10.99 4.62 -29.98
N GLY A 180 -9.65 4.55 -29.97
CA GLY A 180 -8.89 3.73 -30.93
C GLY A 180 -9.17 2.23 -30.78
N ALA A 181 -9.67 1.82 -29.61
CA ALA A 181 -10.17 0.47 -29.32
C ALA A 181 -11.63 0.53 -28.86
N ASN A 182 -12.42 -0.45 -29.26
CA ASN A 182 -13.79 -0.60 -28.76
C ASN A 182 -13.71 -1.05 -27.30
N ILE A 183 -14.40 -0.33 -26.39
CA ILE A 183 -14.45 -0.70 -24.96
C ILE A 183 -14.87 -2.17 -24.75
N ARG A 184 -15.68 -2.71 -25.67
CA ARG A 184 -16.13 -4.12 -25.63
C ARG A 184 -15.03 -5.15 -25.95
N ASP A 185 -13.99 -4.73 -26.62
CA ASP A 185 -12.90 -5.61 -27.07
C ASP A 185 -11.71 -5.58 -26.11
N VAL A 186 -11.73 -4.69 -25.12
CA VAL A 186 -10.69 -4.56 -24.10
C VAL A 186 -11.03 -5.48 -22.92
N GLN A 187 -10.12 -6.43 -22.63
CA GLN A 187 -10.22 -7.25 -21.42
C GLN A 187 -9.88 -6.39 -20.22
N MET A 188 -10.87 -6.04 -19.42
CA MET A 188 -10.72 -5.27 -18.19
C MET A 188 -10.96 -6.16 -16.97
N THR A 189 -10.19 -5.92 -15.92
CA THR A 189 -10.42 -6.50 -14.59
C THR A 189 -11.71 -5.97 -13.97
N VAL A 190 -12.20 -6.64 -12.94
CA VAL A 190 -13.40 -6.18 -12.20
C VAL A 190 -13.17 -4.79 -11.58
N GLU A 191 -11.95 -4.51 -11.16
CA GLU A 191 -11.55 -3.23 -10.57
C GLU A 191 -11.56 -2.11 -11.60
N GLU A 192 -11.01 -2.35 -12.78
CA GLU A 192 -11.07 -1.40 -13.90
C GLU A 192 -12.51 -1.11 -14.33
N TRP A 193 -13.36 -2.14 -14.42
CA TRP A 193 -14.79 -1.96 -14.71
C TRP A 193 -15.51 -1.10 -13.67
N LYS A 194 -15.21 -1.29 -12.38
CA LYS A 194 -15.75 -0.45 -11.32
C LYS A 194 -15.36 1.02 -11.51
N VAL A 195 -14.11 1.31 -11.84
CA VAL A 195 -13.66 2.69 -12.11
C VAL A 195 -14.34 3.25 -13.34
N VAL A 196 -14.41 2.50 -14.44
CA VAL A 196 -15.07 2.89 -15.71
C VAL A 196 -16.52 3.32 -15.48
N SER A 197 -17.26 2.63 -14.60
CA SER A 197 -18.67 2.94 -14.32
C SER A 197 -18.88 4.31 -13.65
N TYR A 198 -17.85 4.89 -13.02
CA TYR A 198 -17.90 6.21 -12.36
C TYR A 198 -17.28 7.33 -13.19
N ILE A 199 -16.77 7.03 -14.40
CA ILE A 199 -16.14 8.06 -15.26
C ILE A 199 -17.18 9.06 -15.71
N ASN A 200 -16.98 10.29 -15.26
CA ASN A 200 -17.81 11.43 -15.62
C ASN A 200 -16.93 12.69 -15.44
N PRO A 201 -16.98 13.68 -16.36
CA PRO A 201 -16.24 14.94 -16.23
C PRO A 201 -16.47 15.71 -14.93
N LYS A 202 -17.55 15.42 -14.20
CA LYS A 202 -17.87 16.02 -12.90
C LYS A 202 -17.24 15.29 -11.71
N ASN A 203 -16.82 14.04 -11.90
CA ASN A 203 -16.24 13.22 -10.85
C ASN A 203 -14.71 13.32 -10.88
N THR A 204 -14.11 13.71 -9.78
CA THR A 204 -12.64 13.67 -9.66
C THR A 204 -12.15 12.24 -9.47
N ILE A 205 -10.89 11.98 -9.85
CA ILE A 205 -10.23 10.69 -9.63
C ILE A 205 -10.28 10.34 -8.13
N ARG A 206 -10.12 11.33 -7.23
CA ARG A 206 -10.24 11.18 -5.78
C ARG A 206 -11.62 10.67 -5.35
N GLN A 207 -12.69 11.21 -5.92
CA GLN A 207 -14.05 10.76 -5.62
C GLN A 207 -14.29 9.33 -6.10
N ILE A 208 -13.76 8.99 -7.27
CA ILE A 208 -13.84 7.64 -7.83
C ILE A 208 -13.05 6.65 -6.97
N ALA A 209 -11.83 7.00 -6.54
CA ALA A 209 -11.04 6.19 -5.64
C ALA A 209 -11.78 5.90 -4.32
N LYS A 210 -12.37 6.95 -3.71
CA LYS A 210 -13.14 6.82 -2.46
C LYS A 210 -14.37 5.92 -2.63
N ALA A 211 -15.11 6.06 -3.74
CA ALA A 211 -16.28 5.24 -4.03
C ALA A 211 -15.94 3.76 -4.20
N ASN A 212 -14.76 3.47 -4.75
CA ASN A 212 -14.27 2.10 -4.98
C ASN A 212 -13.36 1.56 -3.85
N LYS A 213 -13.14 2.33 -2.76
CA LYS A 213 -12.25 2.00 -1.65
C LYS A 213 -10.81 1.72 -2.10
N MET A 214 -10.35 2.40 -3.16
CA MET A 214 -9.00 2.31 -3.70
C MET A 214 -8.08 3.32 -3.05
N ASN A 215 -6.83 2.92 -2.80
CA ASN A 215 -5.77 3.84 -2.38
C ASN A 215 -5.23 4.66 -3.57
N ASP A 216 -4.34 5.62 -3.29
CA ASP A 216 -3.79 6.54 -4.29
C ASP A 216 -3.02 5.79 -5.41
N LEU A 217 -2.20 4.80 -5.07
CA LEU A 217 -1.45 4.01 -6.04
C LEU A 217 -2.37 3.17 -6.93
N GLU A 218 -3.36 2.51 -6.34
CA GLU A 218 -4.30 1.65 -7.06
C GLU A 218 -5.11 2.44 -8.09
N ILE A 219 -5.70 3.56 -7.69
CA ILE A 219 -6.49 4.36 -8.62
C ILE A 219 -5.63 4.96 -9.73
N ARG A 220 -4.39 5.44 -9.43
CA ARG A 220 -3.48 5.94 -10.47
C ARG A 220 -3.11 4.86 -11.46
N ARG A 221 -2.86 3.64 -11.01
CA ARG A 221 -2.56 2.49 -11.89
C ARG A 221 -3.71 2.21 -12.86
N VAL A 222 -4.94 2.15 -12.35
CA VAL A 222 -6.13 1.93 -13.18
C VAL A 222 -6.34 3.08 -14.18
N VAL A 223 -6.27 4.33 -13.72
CA VAL A 223 -6.41 5.51 -14.58
C VAL A 223 -5.34 5.54 -15.67
N TYR A 224 -4.08 5.27 -15.29
CA TYR A 224 -2.97 5.20 -16.24
C TYR A 224 -3.20 4.13 -17.32
N ALA A 225 -3.64 2.92 -16.92
CA ALA A 225 -3.95 1.86 -17.86
C ALA A 225 -5.07 2.26 -18.84
N LEU A 226 -6.12 2.89 -18.35
CA LEU A 226 -7.23 3.38 -19.20
C LEU A 226 -6.80 4.49 -20.17
N VAL A 227 -5.89 5.38 -19.73
CA VAL A 227 -5.31 6.44 -20.59
C VAL A 227 -4.42 5.83 -21.67
N GLN A 228 -3.54 4.88 -21.30
CA GLN A 228 -2.65 4.18 -22.25
C GLN A 228 -3.44 3.34 -23.25
N ALA A 229 -4.57 2.77 -22.85
CA ALA A 229 -5.49 2.08 -23.76
C ALA A 229 -6.27 3.04 -24.69
N GLY A 230 -6.12 4.36 -24.52
CA GLY A 230 -6.83 5.36 -25.31
C GLY A 230 -8.34 5.38 -25.09
N LEU A 231 -8.82 4.89 -23.96
CA LEU A 231 -10.24 4.83 -23.59
C LEU A 231 -10.71 6.11 -22.92
N VAL A 232 -9.82 6.76 -22.16
CA VAL A 232 -10.14 7.96 -21.40
C VAL A 232 -9.08 9.04 -21.58
N GLU A 233 -9.53 10.28 -21.42
CA GLU A 233 -8.69 11.47 -21.35
C GLU A 233 -8.80 12.09 -19.95
N ILE A 234 -7.68 12.59 -19.43
CA ILE A 234 -7.64 13.32 -18.16
C ILE A 234 -7.98 14.79 -18.44
N ILE A 235 -8.99 15.30 -17.75
CA ILE A 235 -9.37 16.72 -17.76
C ILE A 235 -8.58 17.38 -16.62
N ARG A 236 -7.67 18.28 -16.99
CA ARG A 236 -6.88 19.05 -16.04
C ARG A 236 -7.61 20.33 -15.65
N PRO A 237 -7.58 20.74 -14.38
CA PRO A 237 -8.06 22.06 -14.00
C PRO A 237 -7.29 23.17 -14.74
N GLU A 238 -7.96 24.22 -15.11
CA GLU A 238 -7.33 25.38 -15.75
C GLU A 238 -6.24 25.95 -14.85
N GLY A 239 -5.04 26.18 -15.41
CA GLY A 239 -3.89 26.75 -14.69
C GLY A 239 -2.85 25.75 -14.18
N MET A 240 -3.03 24.45 -14.36
CA MET A 240 -2.03 23.47 -13.98
C MET A 240 -0.92 23.38 -15.03
N PRO A 241 0.39 23.46 -14.63
CA PRO A 241 1.50 23.34 -15.57
C PRO A 241 1.48 21.96 -16.25
N LEU A 242 1.75 21.92 -17.54
CA LEU A 242 1.93 20.66 -18.25
C LEU A 242 3.15 19.92 -17.67
N PRO A 243 3.08 18.60 -17.45
CA PRO A 243 4.25 17.83 -17.10
C PRO A 243 5.32 18.05 -18.19
N PRO A 244 6.61 18.11 -17.82
CA PRO A 244 7.67 18.16 -18.79
C PRO A 244 7.49 16.98 -19.74
N LYS A 245 7.49 17.24 -21.07
CA LYS A 245 7.45 16.17 -22.06
C LYS A 245 8.61 15.22 -21.74
N VAL A 246 8.30 14.05 -21.22
CA VAL A 246 9.29 13.01 -21.00
C VAL A 246 9.86 12.69 -22.38
N LYS A 247 11.14 13.02 -22.60
CA LYS A 247 11.85 12.55 -23.79
C LYS A 247 11.75 11.03 -23.75
N PRO A 248 11.31 10.36 -24.82
CA PRO A 248 11.32 8.90 -24.85
C PRO A 248 12.70 8.44 -24.43
N LEU A 249 12.76 7.56 -23.43
CA LEU A 249 14.00 6.92 -23.02
C LEU A 249 14.64 6.35 -24.30
N PRO A 250 15.95 6.59 -24.53
CA PRO A 250 16.62 6.01 -25.68
C PRO A 250 16.37 4.49 -25.63
N PRO A 251 16.11 3.86 -26.78
CA PRO A 251 15.82 2.44 -26.83
C PRO A 251 16.93 1.69 -26.09
N VAL A 252 16.54 0.93 -25.08
CA VAL A 252 17.47 0.16 -24.25
C VAL A 252 18.20 -0.79 -25.20
N ASP A 253 19.51 -0.61 -25.30
CA ASP A 253 20.37 -1.40 -26.19
C ASP A 253 20.43 -2.82 -25.64
N GLN A 254 19.51 -3.69 -26.11
CA GLN A 254 19.37 -5.09 -25.68
C GLN A 254 20.70 -5.87 -25.81
N ALA A 255 21.58 -5.45 -26.73
CA ALA A 255 22.91 -6.03 -26.90
C ALA A 255 23.84 -5.72 -25.70
N LYS A 256 23.71 -4.54 -25.07
CA LYS A 256 24.49 -4.21 -23.87
C LYS A 256 23.96 -4.90 -22.60
N GLN A 257 22.66 -5.09 -22.49
CA GLN A 257 22.08 -5.84 -21.36
C GLN A 257 22.44 -7.32 -21.43
N SER A 258 22.34 -7.95 -22.62
CA SER A 258 22.74 -9.35 -22.79
C SER A 258 24.23 -9.57 -22.51
N SER A 259 25.09 -8.62 -22.87
CA SER A 259 26.53 -8.72 -22.59
C SER A 259 26.86 -8.62 -21.08
N LEU A 260 26.12 -7.80 -20.32
CA LEU A 260 26.28 -7.70 -18.84
C LEU A 260 25.79 -8.96 -18.14
N VAL A 261 24.64 -9.49 -18.54
CA VAL A 261 24.09 -10.73 -17.99
C VAL A 261 25.02 -11.90 -18.28
N ASN A 262 25.54 -12.02 -19.50
CA ASN A 262 26.48 -13.08 -19.85
C ASN A 262 27.80 -12.97 -19.07
N ARG A 263 28.35 -11.78 -18.85
CA ARG A 263 29.53 -11.59 -17.98
C ARG A 263 29.29 -11.96 -16.53
N LEU A 264 28.08 -11.72 -15.99
CA LEU A 264 27.69 -12.14 -14.65
C LEU A 264 27.58 -13.67 -14.55
N ILE A 265 26.98 -14.31 -15.56
CA ILE A 265 26.86 -15.77 -15.63
C ILE A 265 28.23 -16.44 -15.72
N ASP A 266 29.15 -15.90 -16.56
CA ASP A 266 30.49 -16.42 -16.71
C ASP A 266 31.32 -16.27 -15.40
N ARG A 267 31.12 -15.17 -14.68
CA ARG A 267 31.80 -14.94 -13.38
C ARG A 267 31.27 -15.86 -12.28
N ILE A 268 29.98 -16.20 -12.29
CA ILE A 268 29.38 -17.16 -11.34
C ILE A 268 29.84 -18.60 -11.66
N ARG A 269 30.05 -18.95 -12.94
CA ARG A 269 30.56 -20.26 -13.36
C ARG A 269 32.05 -20.46 -13.11
N SER A 270 32.80 -19.38 -12.89
CA SER A 270 34.24 -19.42 -12.61
C SER A 270 34.59 -19.38 -11.10
N LEU A 271 33.58 -19.37 -10.23
CA LEU A 271 33.69 -19.55 -8.77
C LEU A 271 33.34 -20.99 -8.38
#